data_7406d293db285a6234820e410e6b8829
#
_entry.id   7406d293db285a6234820e410e6b8829
#
_cell.length_a   1.000
_cell.length_b   1.000
_cell.length_c   1.000
_cell.angle_alpha   90.00
_cell.angle_beta   90.00
_cell.angle_gamma   90.00
#
_symmetry.space_group_name_H-M   'P 1'
#
loop_
_entity.id
_entity.type
_entity.pdbx_description
1 polymer ?
#
loop_
_entity_poly.entity_id
_entity_poly.type
_entity_poly.pdbx_seq_one_letter_code
_entity_poly.pdbx_strand_id
1 'polypeptide(L)'
;MLSPKLGIQVGAVALICAGVYAAAGNRTELAVPMTLGFLAGDLWAWLALWMMELLPFGQSASVFVTLFVMGGAAVILSSLLPKIFYCPAWLCGWAIGLTVMGPMEIKSVGNMPLQIAAAMFAGVWYVGVLVEWIHQKMCGK
;
A
#
# COMPACT_ATOMS: atom_id res chain seq x y z
N MET A 1 4.67 15.76 -16.71
CA MET A 1 5.89 16.24 -16.03
C MET A 1 5.86 15.83 -14.57
N LEU A 2 6.80 14.99 -14.18
CA LEU A 2 6.90 14.55 -12.80
C LEU A 2 7.39 15.73 -11.94
N SER A 3 6.50 16.31 -11.13
CA SER A 3 6.93 17.32 -10.18
C SER A 3 7.88 16.69 -9.13
N PRO A 4 8.87 17.44 -8.61
CA PRO A 4 9.74 16.93 -7.54
C PRO A 4 8.95 16.41 -6.34
N LYS A 5 7.78 16.98 -6.08
CA LYS A 5 6.87 16.52 -5.02
C LYS A 5 6.40 15.08 -5.22
N LEU A 6 6.13 14.69 -6.47
CA LEU A 6 5.69 13.33 -6.78
C LEU A 6 6.80 12.31 -6.54
N GLY A 7 8.03 12.62 -6.92
CA GLY A 7 9.19 11.77 -6.63
C GLY A 7 9.42 11.58 -5.14
N ILE A 8 9.25 12.62 -4.35
CA ILE A 8 9.34 12.54 -2.89
C ILE A 8 8.22 11.67 -2.31
N GLN A 9 6.99 11.80 -2.81
CA GLN A 9 5.86 10.99 -2.38
C GLN A 9 6.09 9.50 -2.65
N VAL A 10 6.55 9.18 -3.85
CA VAL A 10 6.85 7.78 -4.24
C VAL A 10 8.00 7.23 -3.39
N GLY A 11 9.03 8.03 -3.13
CA GLY A 11 10.12 7.64 -2.23
C GLY A 11 9.66 7.42 -0.79
N ALA A 12 8.75 8.26 -0.30
CA ALA A 12 8.17 8.12 1.03
C ALA A 12 7.38 6.81 1.17
N VAL A 13 6.72 6.35 0.11
CA VAL A 13 6.01 5.06 0.10
C VAL A 13 6.95 3.91 0.44
N ALA A 14 8.14 3.88 -0.15
CA ALA A 14 9.13 2.84 0.14
C ALA A 14 9.53 2.84 1.63
N LEU A 15 9.72 4.02 2.21
CA LEU A 15 10.05 4.14 3.64
C LEU A 15 8.92 3.69 4.56
N ILE A 16 7.68 4.01 4.20
CA ILE A 16 6.50 3.57 4.98
C ILE A 16 6.42 2.04 4.95
N CYS A 17 6.58 1.42 3.80
CA CYS A 17 6.54 -0.03 3.66
C CYS A 17 7.68 -0.70 4.45
N ALA A 18 8.88 -0.13 4.43
CA ALA A 18 10.00 -0.59 5.26
C ALA A 18 9.69 -0.44 6.75
N GLY A 19 9.04 0.65 7.15
CA GLY A 19 8.61 0.88 8.53
C GLY A 19 7.61 -0.15 9.01
N VAL A 20 6.63 -0.52 8.18
CA VAL A 20 5.67 -1.58 8.50
C VAL A 20 6.39 -2.93 8.66
N TYR A 21 7.34 -3.23 7.79
CA TYR A 21 8.15 -4.43 7.89
C TYR A 21 8.95 -4.47 9.21
N ALA A 22 9.59 -3.37 9.56
CA ALA A 22 10.33 -3.26 10.82
C ALA A 22 9.41 -3.38 12.04
N ALA A 23 8.23 -2.75 11.99
CA ALA A 23 7.23 -2.83 13.07
C ALA A 23 6.70 -4.26 13.26
N ALA A 24 6.69 -5.07 12.21
CA ALA A 24 6.32 -6.49 12.29
C ALA A 24 7.46 -7.38 12.82
N GLY A 25 8.57 -6.81 13.24
CA GLY A 25 9.71 -7.52 13.82
C GLY A 25 10.75 -8.00 12.83
N ASN A 26 10.82 -7.40 11.65
CA ASN A 26 11.79 -7.74 10.59
C ASN A 26 11.78 -9.24 10.22
N ARG A 27 10.61 -9.84 10.19
CA ARG A 27 10.46 -11.26 9.89
C ARG A 27 10.38 -11.47 8.37
N THR A 28 11.41 -12.10 7.82
CA THR A 28 11.48 -12.41 6.39
C THR A 28 10.31 -13.29 5.92
N GLU A 29 9.77 -14.11 6.81
CA GLU A 29 8.58 -14.93 6.56
C GLU A 29 7.34 -14.11 6.19
N LEU A 30 7.25 -12.87 6.72
CA LEU A 30 6.16 -11.94 6.45
C LEU A 30 6.38 -11.07 5.22
N ALA A 31 7.59 -11.11 4.62
CA ALA A 31 7.91 -10.26 3.47
C ALA A 31 6.97 -10.49 2.29
N VAL A 32 6.68 -11.75 1.96
CA VAL A 32 5.77 -12.11 0.85
C VAL A 32 4.32 -11.72 1.17
N PRO A 33 3.70 -12.15 2.31
CA PRO A 33 2.35 -11.72 2.65
C PRO A 33 2.21 -10.20 2.76
N MET A 34 3.24 -9.53 3.24
CA MET A 34 3.27 -8.08 3.37
C MET A 34 3.30 -7.39 2.00
N THR A 35 4.15 -7.87 1.08
CA THR A 35 4.21 -7.38 -0.29
C THR A 35 2.87 -7.56 -1.00
N LEU A 36 2.27 -8.74 -0.89
CA LEU A 36 0.95 -9.01 -1.46
C LEU A 36 -0.13 -8.13 -0.84
N GLY A 37 -0.06 -7.89 0.47
CA GLY A 37 -0.95 -6.97 1.16
C GLY A 37 -0.85 -5.54 0.63
N PHE A 38 0.36 -5.01 0.48
CA PHE A 38 0.58 -3.67 -0.07
C PHE A 38 0.06 -3.55 -1.50
N LEU A 39 0.36 -4.54 -2.36
CA LEU A 39 -0.10 -4.54 -3.74
C LEU A 39 -1.62 -4.62 -3.83
N ALA A 40 -2.24 -5.46 -3.00
CA ALA A 40 -3.70 -5.56 -2.91
C ALA A 40 -4.30 -4.24 -2.43
N GLY A 41 -3.67 -3.58 -1.45
CA GLY A 41 -4.10 -2.26 -0.96
C GLY A 41 -4.03 -1.17 -2.02
N ASP A 42 -2.97 -1.16 -2.82
CA ASP A 42 -2.80 -0.23 -3.93
C ASP A 42 -3.89 -0.42 -5.00
N LEU A 43 -4.12 -1.66 -5.40
CA LEU A 43 -5.22 -2.00 -6.31
C LEU A 43 -6.57 -1.62 -5.70
N TRP A 44 -6.75 -1.86 -4.42
CA TRP A 44 -7.97 -1.53 -3.67
C TRP A 44 -8.22 -0.02 -3.65
N ALA A 45 -7.15 0.79 -3.52
CA ALA A 45 -7.24 2.24 -3.61
C ALA A 45 -7.73 2.70 -4.98
N TRP A 46 -7.19 2.12 -6.05
CA TRP A 46 -7.62 2.43 -7.41
C TRP A 46 -9.09 2.09 -7.62
N LEU A 47 -9.54 0.91 -7.15
CA LEU A 47 -10.95 0.50 -7.20
C LEU A 47 -11.83 1.44 -6.38
N ALA A 48 -11.36 1.90 -5.21
CA ALA A 48 -12.10 2.83 -4.36
C ALA A 48 -12.35 4.16 -5.06
N LEU A 49 -11.33 4.71 -5.72
CA LEU A 49 -11.48 5.96 -6.49
C LEU A 49 -12.49 5.80 -7.62
N TRP A 50 -12.41 4.68 -8.33
CA TRP A 50 -13.36 4.38 -9.41
C TRP A 50 -14.79 4.24 -8.90
N MET A 51 -14.96 3.57 -7.76
CA MET A 51 -16.26 3.42 -7.10
C MET A 51 -16.83 4.77 -6.65
N MET A 52 -15.98 5.66 -6.12
CA MET A 52 -16.39 7.01 -5.72
C MET A 52 -16.94 7.85 -6.88
N GLU A 53 -16.36 7.68 -8.08
CA GLU A 53 -16.89 8.36 -9.28
C GLU A 53 -18.23 7.82 -9.75
N LEU A 54 -18.47 6.52 -9.57
CA LEU A 54 -19.72 5.89 -10.02
C LEU A 54 -20.91 6.18 -9.10
N LEU A 55 -20.66 6.53 -7.85
CA LEU A 55 -21.74 6.77 -6.87
C LEU A 55 -22.42 8.12 -7.12
N PRO A 56 -23.76 8.13 -7.22
CA PRO A 56 -24.54 9.36 -7.48
C PRO A 56 -24.73 10.23 -6.23
N PHE A 57 -23.97 10.01 -5.19
CA PHE A 57 -24.06 10.76 -3.95
C PHE A 57 -23.11 11.96 -3.93
N GLY A 58 -23.34 12.89 -3.01
CA GLY A 58 -22.37 13.97 -2.77
C GLY A 58 -20.99 13.42 -2.40
N GLN A 59 -19.95 14.21 -2.64
CA GLN A 59 -18.55 13.77 -2.45
C GLN A 59 -18.29 13.15 -1.07
N SER A 60 -18.76 13.80 -0.01
CA SER A 60 -18.57 13.31 1.36
C SER A 60 -19.27 11.98 1.62
N ALA A 61 -20.49 11.81 1.11
CA ALA A 61 -21.25 10.59 1.27
C ALA A 61 -20.65 9.44 0.45
N SER A 62 -20.18 9.70 -0.75
CA SER A 62 -19.51 8.70 -1.60
C SER A 62 -18.23 8.20 -0.95
N VAL A 63 -17.42 9.10 -0.40
CA VAL A 63 -16.20 8.75 0.34
C VAL A 63 -16.54 7.86 1.54
N PHE A 64 -17.50 8.28 2.36
CA PHE A 64 -17.89 7.54 3.56
C PHE A 64 -18.36 6.12 3.22
N VAL A 65 -19.29 5.99 2.27
CA VAL A 65 -19.86 4.69 1.86
C VAL A 65 -18.76 3.79 1.29
N THR A 66 -17.92 4.33 0.42
CA THR A 66 -16.81 3.58 -0.20
C THR A 66 -15.84 3.08 0.86
N LEU A 67 -15.40 3.95 1.78
CA LEU A 67 -14.45 3.57 2.84
C LEU A 67 -15.07 2.54 3.78
N PHE A 68 -16.35 2.67 4.11
CA PHE A 68 -17.04 1.74 5.00
C PHE A 68 -17.17 0.35 4.36
N VAL A 69 -17.69 0.28 3.14
CA VAL A 69 -17.93 -0.99 2.44
C VAL A 69 -16.62 -1.68 2.10
N MET A 70 -15.70 -0.95 1.49
CA MET A 70 -14.42 -1.51 1.05
C MET A 70 -13.49 -1.80 2.23
N GLY A 71 -13.54 -0.99 3.30
CA GLY A 71 -12.79 -1.25 4.52
C GLY A 71 -13.25 -2.53 5.20
N GLY A 72 -14.56 -2.71 5.35
CA GLY A 72 -15.12 -3.94 5.87
C GLY A 72 -14.75 -5.15 5.02
N ALA A 73 -14.87 -5.04 3.71
CA ALA A 73 -14.49 -6.11 2.78
C ALA A 73 -13.00 -6.45 2.87
N ALA A 74 -12.11 -5.45 2.94
CA ALA A 74 -10.67 -5.67 3.05
C ALA A 74 -10.31 -6.43 4.34
N VAL A 75 -10.90 -6.05 5.47
CA VAL A 75 -10.67 -6.74 6.74
C VAL A 75 -11.17 -8.18 6.69
N ILE A 76 -12.36 -8.42 6.16
CA ILE A 76 -12.92 -9.76 6.02
C ILE A 76 -12.04 -10.62 5.11
N LEU A 77 -11.67 -10.12 3.92
CA LEU A 77 -10.85 -10.86 2.96
C LEU A 77 -9.47 -11.19 3.52
N SER A 78 -8.82 -10.23 4.19
CA SER A 78 -7.50 -10.48 4.79
C SER A 78 -7.58 -11.45 5.97
N SER A 79 -8.69 -11.47 6.70
CA SER A 79 -8.92 -12.42 7.79
C SER A 79 -9.17 -13.84 7.30
N LEU A 80 -9.78 -13.98 6.11
CA LEU A 80 -10.00 -15.28 5.49
C LEU A 80 -8.72 -15.86 4.88
N LEU A 81 -7.78 -15.02 4.49
CA LEU A 81 -6.54 -15.42 3.83
C LEU A 81 -5.29 -14.90 4.57
N PRO A 82 -5.13 -15.21 5.86
CA PRO A 82 -4.05 -14.63 6.68
C PRO A 82 -2.65 -15.07 6.25
N LYS A 83 -2.55 -16.20 5.53
CA LYS A 83 -1.28 -16.72 5.02
C LYS A 83 -0.82 -16.03 3.74
N ILE A 84 -1.75 -15.42 3.00
CA ILE A 84 -1.49 -14.78 1.72
C ILE A 84 -1.34 -13.28 1.90
N PHE A 85 -2.20 -12.67 2.73
CA PHE A 85 -2.25 -11.23 2.92
C PHE A 85 -2.01 -10.86 4.38
N TYR A 86 -1.12 -9.93 4.59
CA TYR A 86 -0.92 -9.32 5.90
C TYR A 86 -1.85 -8.11 6.02
N CYS A 87 -2.86 -8.21 6.88
CA CYS A 87 -3.92 -7.20 7.00
C CYS A 87 -3.41 -5.76 7.21
N PRO A 88 -2.47 -5.51 8.14
CA PRO A 88 -1.93 -4.15 8.30
C PRO A 88 -1.28 -3.59 7.04
N ALA A 89 -0.60 -4.43 6.26
CA ALA A 89 0.00 -4.02 4.99
C ALA A 89 -1.06 -3.67 3.94
N TRP A 90 -2.14 -4.43 3.88
CA TRP A 90 -3.27 -4.13 2.99
C TRP A 90 -3.87 -2.76 3.29
N LEU A 91 -4.19 -2.52 4.57
CA LEU A 91 -4.79 -1.25 4.99
C LEU A 91 -3.83 -0.06 4.78
N CYS A 92 -2.54 -0.25 5.07
CA CYS A 92 -1.52 0.78 4.80
C CYS A 92 -1.36 1.04 3.31
N GLY A 93 -1.32 0.00 2.49
CA GLY A 93 -1.25 0.11 1.02
C GLY A 93 -2.45 0.88 0.47
N TRP A 94 -3.64 0.59 0.98
CA TRP A 94 -4.86 1.30 0.62
C TRP A 94 -4.79 2.77 1.01
N ALA A 95 -4.38 3.07 2.24
CA ALA A 95 -4.24 4.46 2.70
C ALA A 95 -3.20 5.23 1.88
N ILE A 96 -2.07 4.62 1.56
CA ILE A 96 -1.04 5.20 0.72
C ILE A 96 -1.59 5.50 -0.67
N GLY A 97 -2.24 4.52 -1.29
CA GLY A 97 -2.83 4.67 -2.62
C GLY A 97 -3.85 5.80 -2.67
N LEU A 98 -4.74 5.88 -1.69
CA LEU A 98 -5.71 6.97 -1.60
C LEU A 98 -5.05 8.32 -1.39
N THR A 99 -4.00 8.40 -0.59
CA THR A 99 -3.30 9.65 -0.31
C THR A 99 -2.56 10.18 -1.55
N VAL A 100 -1.93 9.29 -2.31
CA VAL A 100 -1.17 9.68 -3.51
C VAL A 100 -2.09 9.91 -4.70
N MET A 101 -3.04 9.01 -4.94
CA MET A 101 -3.92 9.07 -6.11
C MET A 101 -5.19 9.89 -5.90
N GLY A 102 -5.63 10.08 -4.64
CA GLY A 102 -6.87 10.76 -4.32
C GLY A 102 -6.99 12.18 -4.88
N PRO A 103 -5.93 13.02 -4.85
CA PRO A 103 -5.97 14.36 -5.44
C PRO A 103 -5.93 14.36 -6.99
N MET A 104 -5.71 13.21 -7.61
CA MET A 104 -5.59 13.07 -9.07
C MET A 104 -6.96 12.66 -9.65
N GLU A 105 -7.25 13.17 -10.85
CA GLU A 105 -8.40 12.66 -11.61
C GLU A 105 -8.09 11.23 -12.09
N ILE A 106 -9.10 10.36 -12.12
CA ILE A 106 -8.94 8.96 -12.55
C ILE A 106 -8.26 8.85 -13.92
N LYS A 107 -8.58 9.76 -14.84
CA LYS A 107 -7.97 9.79 -16.18
C LYS A 107 -6.47 10.12 -16.16
N SER A 108 -6.01 10.85 -15.14
CA SER A 108 -4.61 11.25 -15.01
C SER A 108 -3.78 10.31 -14.14
N VAL A 109 -4.41 9.33 -13.48
CA VAL A 109 -3.73 8.33 -12.65
C VAL A 109 -2.75 7.48 -13.48
N GLY A 110 -3.17 7.04 -14.68
CA GLY A 110 -2.30 6.33 -15.63
C GLY A 110 -1.51 5.18 -15.01
N ASN A 111 -0.18 5.30 -15.01
CA ASN A 111 0.74 4.30 -14.45
C ASN A 111 1.02 4.48 -12.96
N MET A 112 0.33 5.37 -12.27
CA MET A 112 0.57 5.66 -10.86
C MET A 112 0.44 4.43 -9.95
N PRO A 113 -0.57 3.55 -10.09
CA PRO A 113 -0.65 2.32 -9.32
C PRO A 113 0.59 1.43 -9.49
N LEU A 114 1.14 1.34 -10.69
CA LEU A 114 2.36 0.58 -10.96
C LEU A 114 3.58 1.19 -10.29
N GLN A 115 3.71 2.52 -10.30
CA GLN A 115 4.80 3.22 -9.64
C GLN A 115 4.75 3.04 -8.13
N ILE A 116 3.56 3.14 -7.54
CA ILE A 116 3.33 2.91 -6.11
C ILE A 116 3.65 1.45 -5.77
N ALA A 117 3.20 0.50 -6.56
CA ALA A 117 3.47 -0.92 -6.38
C ALA A 117 4.98 -1.20 -6.42
N ALA A 118 5.71 -0.63 -7.37
CA ALA A 118 7.17 -0.76 -7.47
C ALA A 118 7.87 -0.18 -6.23
N ALA A 119 7.42 0.97 -5.74
CA ALA A 119 7.96 1.59 -4.54
C ALA A 119 7.69 0.73 -3.28
N MET A 120 6.51 0.16 -3.17
CA MET A 120 6.15 -0.75 -2.07
C MET A 120 7.02 -1.99 -2.08
N PHE A 121 7.20 -2.61 -3.24
CA PHE A 121 8.07 -3.76 -3.40
C PHE A 121 9.52 -3.43 -2.99
N ALA A 122 10.05 -2.32 -3.50
CA ALA A 122 11.39 -1.86 -3.15
C ALA A 122 11.52 -1.57 -1.64
N GLY A 123 10.50 -0.99 -1.02
CA GLY A 123 10.49 -0.72 0.42
C GLY A 123 10.58 -1.98 1.25
N VAL A 124 9.80 -3.00 0.96
CA VAL A 124 9.81 -4.26 1.71
C VAL A 124 11.11 -5.03 1.45
N TRP A 125 11.48 -5.24 0.19
CA TRP A 125 12.57 -6.12 -0.16
C TRP A 125 13.95 -5.46 -0.10
N TYR A 126 14.08 -4.24 -0.61
CA TYR A 126 15.37 -3.54 -0.60
C TYR A 126 15.68 -2.95 0.77
N VAL A 127 14.79 -2.14 1.29
CA VAL A 127 15.05 -1.44 2.54
C VAL A 127 14.82 -2.35 3.75
N GLY A 128 13.76 -3.15 3.73
CA GLY A 128 13.45 -4.06 4.83
C GLY A 128 14.35 -5.28 4.87
N VAL A 129 14.16 -6.19 3.92
CA VAL A 129 14.82 -7.51 3.93
C VAL A 129 16.32 -7.41 3.73
N LEU A 130 16.78 -6.61 2.78
CA LEU A 130 18.21 -6.48 2.50
C LEU A 130 18.96 -5.87 3.68
N VAL A 131 18.44 -4.81 4.27
CA VAL A 131 19.06 -4.16 5.43
C VAL A 131 19.11 -5.12 6.63
N GLU A 132 18.04 -5.87 6.87
CA GLU A 132 18.01 -6.88 7.94
C GLU A 132 19.05 -7.97 7.69
N TRP A 133 19.14 -8.46 6.45
CA TRP A 133 20.14 -9.46 6.08
C TRP A 133 21.57 -8.95 6.31
N ILE A 134 21.87 -7.72 5.91
CA ILE A 134 23.18 -7.09 6.17
C ILE A 134 23.44 -6.96 7.67
N HIS A 135 22.45 -6.49 8.42
CA HIS A 135 22.55 -6.35 9.87
C HIS A 135 22.86 -7.68 10.56
N GLN A 136 22.13 -8.74 10.20
CA GLN A 136 22.37 -10.08 10.74
C GLN A 136 23.78 -10.58 10.41
N LYS A 137 24.26 -10.34 9.18
CA LYS A 137 25.59 -10.73 8.75
C LYS A 137 26.69 -9.95 9.48
N MET A 138 26.49 -8.66 9.71
CA MET A 138 27.45 -7.82 10.44
C MET A 138 27.48 -8.14 11.93
N CYS A 139 26.36 -8.52 12.54
CA CYS A 139 26.28 -8.87 13.95
C CYS A 139 26.67 -10.32 14.26
N GLY A 140 27.04 -11.10 13.26
CA GLY A 140 27.50 -12.48 13.45
C GLY A 140 26.44 -13.47 13.86
N LYS A 141 25.20 -13.17 13.57
CA LYS A 141 24.07 -14.06 13.87
C LYS A 141 23.56 -14.74 12.61
#